data_410f1ad9a43c8543c9f6ebafd8811fb9
#
_entry.id   410f1ad9a43c8543c9f6ebafd8811fb9
#
_cell.length_a   1.000
_cell.length_b   1.000
_cell.length_c   1.000
_cell.angle_alpha   90.00
_cell.angle_beta   90.00
_cell.angle_gamma   90.00
#
_symmetry.space_group_name_H-M   'P 1'
#
loop_
_entity.id
_entity.type
_entity.pdbx_description
1 polymer ?
#
loop_
_entity_poly.entity_id
_entity_poly.type
_entity_poly.pdbx_seq_one_letter_code
_entity_poly.pdbx_strand_id
1 'polypeptide(L)'
;MLVYDKEEPVTENLITWVFDKNSFVPAAKLVGDKSYSILTDHLGTPYEAYDEEGEKVWARELDLYGNAITGDSSFIPFLYQGQYYDEEIGLAYNRFRYYSPESGTYISQDPIRLAGNNPNFYGYTFDCNTEVDVLGLDIHHIIPNEIYKEFRSDFKKIRKDGYIQNRSTKAKDKTNLRDLDRPFHGNHPQYNDYVRKRLKKLKKKGNFNITEIKKLQDELRKHIDDALNSDMNLNDYFKEGKHKKKNKH
;
A
#
# COMPACT_ATOMS: atom_id res chain seq x y z
N MET A 1 -3.98 -18.41 -13.19
CA MET A 1 -5.17 -18.52 -14.07
C MET A 1 -5.64 -19.96 -14.01
N LEU A 2 -6.92 -20.21 -13.70
CA LEU A 2 -7.46 -21.58 -13.75
C LEU A 2 -7.79 -21.92 -15.19
N VAL A 3 -7.25 -23.02 -15.69
CA VAL A 3 -7.59 -23.59 -17.00
C VAL A 3 -8.72 -24.59 -16.78
N TYR A 4 -9.72 -24.58 -17.63
CA TYR A 4 -10.87 -25.48 -17.55
C TYR A 4 -10.88 -26.44 -18.73
N ASP A 5 -11.11 -27.72 -18.48
CA ASP A 5 -11.48 -28.73 -19.50
C ASP A 5 -12.87 -29.27 -19.16
N LYS A 6 -13.81 -29.14 -20.10
CA LYS A 6 -15.22 -29.61 -19.96
C LYS A 6 -15.91 -29.14 -18.68
N GLU A 7 -15.78 -27.84 -18.35
CA GLU A 7 -16.36 -27.19 -17.15
C GLU A 7 -15.72 -27.57 -15.81
N GLU A 8 -14.72 -28.47 -15.81
CA GLU A 8 -13.94 -28.78 -14.60
C GLU A 8 -12.59 -28.06 -14.62
N PRO A 9 -12.13 -27.53 -13.47
CA PRO A 9 -10.82 -26.90 -13.40
C PRO A 9 -9.72 -27.95 -13.59
N VAL A 10 -8.79 -27.69 -14.52
CA VAL A 10 -7.59 -28.51 -14.66
C VAL A 10 -6.67 -28.22 -13.49
N THR A 11 -6.58 -29.16 -12.56
CA THR A 11 -5.76 -29.02 -11.34
C THR A 11 -4.35 -29.59 -11.52
N GLU A 12 -4.09 -30.30 -12.62
CA GLU A 12 -2.74 -30.77 -12.97
C GLU A 12 -1.85 -29.53 -13.21
N ASN A 13 -0.76 -29.43 -12.46
CA ASN A 13 0.18 -28.32 -12.48
C ASN A 13 -0.37 -26.96 -11.96
N LEU A 14 -1.41 -26.98 -11.13
CA LEU A 14 -1.85 -25.77 -10.44
C LEU A 14 -0.69 -25.21 -9.59
N ILE A 15 -0.33 -23.96 -9.86
CA ILE A 15 0.66 -23.23 -9.06
C ILE A 15 -0.04 -22.52 -7.91
N THR A 16 0.36 -22.84 -6.69
CA THR A 16 -0.08 -22.13 -5.48
C THR A 16 1.08 -21.33 -4.90
N TRP A 17 0.87 -20.03 -4.73
CA TRP A 17 1.83 -19.15 -4.08
C TRP A 17 1.48 -18.97 -2.62
N VAL A 18 2.45 -19.18 -1.75
CA VAL A 18 2.35 -18.93 -0.31
C VAL A 18 3.07 -17.62 -0.01
N PHE A 19 2.41 -16.75 0.75
CA PHE A 19 2.97 -15.47 1.15
C PHE A 19 3.13 -15.38 2.67
N ASP A 20 4.05 -14.58 3.14
CA ASP A 20 4.20 -14.27 4.55
C ASP A 20 2.91 -13.66 5.12
N LYS A 21 2.66 -13.93 6.39
CA LYS A 21 1.42 -13.50 7.06
C LYS A 21 1.20 -11.99 6.96
N ASN A 22 0.05 -11.60 6.40
CA ASN A 22 -0.33 -10.19 6.17
C ASN A 22 0.68 -9.40 5.33
N SER A 23 1.28 -10.05 4.34
CA SER A 23 2.30 -9.50 3.46
C SER A 23 2.08 -9.98 2.03
N PHE A 24 2.73 -9.33 1.06
CA PHE A 24 2.85 -9.80 -0.33
C PHE A 24 4.27 -10.33 -0.62
N VAL A 25 5.03 -10.64 0.42
CA VAL A 25 6.33 -11.29 0.31
C VAL A 25 6.12 -12.77 0.01
N PRO A 26 6.54 -13.28 -1.16
CA PRO A 26 6.39 -14.68 -1.49
C PRO A 26 7.34 -15.54 -0.64
N ALA A 27 6.81 -16.56 0.01
CA ALA A 27 7.56 -17.46 0.89
C ALA A 27 7.75 -18.87 0.27
N ALA A 28 6.77 -19.33 -0.52
CA ALA A 28 6.89 -20.63 -1.21
C ALA A 28 6.04 -20.69 -2.48
N LYS A 29 6.45 -21.61 -3.39
CA LYS A 29 5.73 -22.02 -4.58
C LYS A 29 5.41 -23.52 -4.47
N LEU A 30 4.15 -23.88 -4.64
CA LEU A 30 3.70 -25.27 -4.66
C LEU A 30 3.20 -25.63 -6.07
N VAL A 31 3.66 -26.74 -6.62
CA VAL A 31 3.27 -27.23 -7.96
C VAL A 31 3.12 -28.76 -7.90
N GLY A 32 1.89 -29.25 -7.96
CA GLY A 32 1.62 -30.69 -7.74
C GLY A 32 2.14 -31.12 -6.36
N ASP A 33 3.00 -32.16 -6.34
CA ASP A 33 3.61 -32.67 -5.11
C ASP A 33 4.94 -31.99 -4.75
N LYS A 34 5.37 -30.99 -5.52
CA LYS A 34 6.64 -30.27 -5.29
C LYS A 34 6.44 -28.97 -4.55
N SER A 35 7.33 -28.68 -3.62
CA SER A 35 7.41 -27.41 -2.93
C SER A 35 8.76 -26.73 -3.12
N TYR A 36 8.75 -25.42 -3.21
CA TYR A 36 9.94 -24.59 -3.37
C TYR A 36 9.92 -23.48 -2.35
N SER A 37 10.95 -23.39 -1.54
CA SER A 37 11.16 -22.26 -0.62
C SER A 37 11.73 -21.07 -1.37
N ILE A 38 11.20 -19.88 -1.13
CA ILE A 38 11.62 -18.64 -1.80
C ILE A 38 12.37 -17.76 -0.80
N LEU A 39 13.57 -17.35 -1.16
CA LEU A 39 14.33 -16.34 -0.41
C LEU A 39 14.11 -14.97 -1.03
N THR A 40 13.92 -13.99 -0.17
CA THR A 40 13.70 -12.60 -0.53
C THR A 40 14.69 -11.68 0.15
N ASP A 41 14.94 -10.53 -0.45
CA ASP A 41 15.72 -9.48 0.18
C ASP A 41 14.94 -8.80 1.33
N HIS A 42 15.54 -7.77 1.92
CA HIS A 42 14.95 -7.02 3.05
C HIS A 42 13.68 -6.23 2.68
N LEU A 43 13.35 -6.10 1.40
CA LEU A 43 12.14 -5.44 0.88
C LEU A 43 11.10 -6.45 0.38
N GLY A 44 11.42 -7.74 0.41
CA GLY A 44 10.54 -8.82 -0.03
C GLY A 44 10.63 -9.13 -1.52
N THR A 45 11.70 -8.70 -2.20
CA THR A 45 12.00 -9.06 -3.59
C THR A 45 12.61 -10.45 -3.66
N PRO A 46 12.03 -11.41 -4.39
CA PRO A 46 12.59 -12.76 -4.49
C PRO A 46 13.87 -12.77 -5.33
N TYR A 47 14.90 -13.48 -4.86
CA TYR A 47 16.17 -13.60 -5.55
C TYR A 47 16.69 -15.03 -5.68
N GLU A 48 16.25 -15.98 -4.85
CA GLU A 48 16.59 -17.42 -4.96
C GLU A 48 15.40 -18.29 -4.59
N ALA A 49 15.38 -19.54 -5.12
CA ALA A 49 14.47 -20.59 -4.69
C ALA A 49 15.18 -21.93 -4.58
N TYR A 50 14.72 -22.72 -3.61
CA TYR A 50 15.29 -24.01 -3.25
C TYR A 50 14.19 -25.07 -3.23
N ASP A 51 14.52 -26.29 -3.66
CA ASP A 51 13.63 -27.46 -3.58
C ASP A 51 13.62 -28.08 -2.17
N GLU A 52 12.96 -29.22 -2.03
CA GLU A 52 12.82 -29.96 -0.76
C GLU A 52 14.14 -30.59 -0.29
N GLU A 53 15.07 -30.86 -1.21
CA GLU A 53 16.40 -31.37 -0.93
C GLU A 53 17.37 -30.26 -0.51
N GLY A 54 16.96 -29.01 -0.64
CA GLY A 54 17.78 -27.85 -0.35
C GLY A 54 18.69 -27.45 -1.51
N GLU A 55 18.46 -27.97 -2.71
CA GLU A 55 19.18 -27.59 -3.91
C GLU A 55 18.61 -26.31 -4.51
N LYS A 56 19.49 -25.41 -4.93
CA LYS A 56 19.07 -24.16 -5.56
C LYS A 56 18.57 -24.41 -6.98
N VAL A 57 17.27 -24.21 -7.20
CA VAL A 57 16.60 -24.45 -8.48
C VAL A 57 16.38 -23.19 -9.31
N TRP A 58 16.46 -22.03 -8.67
CA TRP A 58 16.26 -20.76 -9.35
C TRP A 58 17.03 -19.64 -8.65
N ALA A 59 17.53 -18.69 -9.43
CA ALA A 59 18.12 -17.45 -8.94
C ALA A 59 17.90 -16.35 -9.95
N ARG A 60 17.74 -15.12 -9.47
CA ARG A 60 17.56 -13.91 -10.29
C ARG A 60 18.21 -12.70 -9.64
N GLU A 61 18.80 -11.84 -10.47
CA GLU A 61 19.29 -10.53 -10.10
C GLU A 61 18.52 -9.48 -10.91
N LEU A 62 18.05 -8.44 -10.24
CA LEU A 62 17.34 -7.31 -10.83
C LEU A 62 18.20 -6.06 -10.78
N ASP A 63 18.05 -5.19 -11.78
CA ASP A 63 18.56 -3.83 -11.73
C ASP A 63 17.69 -2.95 -10.80
N LEU A 64 18.07 -1.67 -10.67
CA LEU A 64 17.33 -0.71 -9.83
C LEU A 64 15.89 -0.43 -10.30
N TYR A 65 15.55 -0.84 -11.51
CA TYR A 65 14.22 -0.65 -12.10
C TYR A 65 13.41 -1.94 -12.15
N GLY A 66 13.99 -3.06 -11.70
CA GLY A 66 13.32 -4.34 -11.67
C GLY A 66 13.45 -5.16 -12.97
N ASN A 67 14.33 -4.75 -13.91
CA ASN A 67 14.66 -5.61 -15.04
C ASN A 67 15.58 -6.75 -14.58
N ALA A 68 15.35 -7.94 -15.12
CA ALA A 68 16.24 -9.07 -14.86
C ALA A 68 17.61 -8.85 -15.54
N ILE A 69 18.67 -8.77 -14.73
CA ILE A 69 20.06 -8.80 -15.20
C ILE A 69 20.43 -10.26 -15.50
N THR A 70 20.05 -11.15 -14.60
CA THR A 70 20.21 -12.61 -14.72
C THR A 70 18.92 -13.31 -14.26
N GLY A 71 18.75 -14.57 -14.68
CA GLY A 71 17.57 -15.37 -14.36
C GLY A 71 16.36 -15.01 -15.21
N ASP A 72 15.26 -15.68 -14.96
CA ASP A 72 14.00 -15.48 -15.67
C ASP A 72 12.84 -15.16 -14.72
N SER A 73 11.75 -14.67 -15.28
CA SER A 73 10.53 -14.37 -14.54
C SER A 73 9.46 -15.45 -14.66
N SER A 74 9.70 -16.51 -15.45
CA SER A 74 8.73 -17.57 -15.68
C SER A 74 8.56 -18.47 -14.46
N PHE A 75 9.66 -18.71 -13.73
CA PHE A 75 9.62 -19.56 -12.53
C PHE A 75 9.01 -18.82 -11.33
N ILE A 76 9.42 -17.57 -11.08
CA ILE A 76 8.85 -16.67 -10.05
C ILE A 76 8.55 -15.32 -10.70
N PRO A 77 7.27 -14.99 -10.97
CA PRO A 77 6.87 -13.79 -11.70
C PRO A 77 6.78 -12.53 -10.82
N PHE A 78 7.17 -12.60 -9.56
CA PHE A 78 7.13 -11.44 -8.66
C PHE A 78 8.40 -10.61 -8.82
N LEU A 79 8.27 -9.29 -9.07
CA LEU A 79 9.37 -8.34 -9.03
C LEU A 79 9.47 -7.74 -7.62
N TYR A 80 9.22 -6.43 -7.45
CA TYR A 80 9.14 -5.83 -6.11
C TYR A 80 7.89 -6.33 -5.37
N GLN A 81 7.88 -6.18 -4.05
CA GLN A 81 6.75 -6.62 -3.24
C GLN A 81 5.41 -6.05 -3.74
N GLY A 82 4.46 -6.92 -4.04
CA GLY A 82 3.14 -6.57 -4.57
C GLY A 82 3.06 -6.53 -6.10
N GLN A 83 4.16 -6.73 -6.81
CA GLN A 83 4.21 -6.76 -8.27
C GLN A 83 4.17 -8.18 -8.83
N TYR A 84 3.37 -8.37 -9.88
CA TYR A 84 3.35 -9.58 -10.71
C TYR A 84 3.76 -9.21 -12.13
N TYR A 85 4.85 -9.73 -12.62
CA TYR A 85 5.37 -9.45 -13.96
C TYR A 85 4.62 -10.28 -15.00
N ASP A 86 4.13 -9.62 -16.01
CA ASP A 86 3.49 -10.19 -17.18
C ASP A 86 4.46 -10.09 -18.36
N GLU A 87 5.05 -11.23 -18.73
CA GLU A 87 6.04 -11.30 -19.82
C GLU A 87 5.45 -10.97 -21.18
N GLU A 88 4.14 -11.21 -21.40
CA GLU A 88 3.49 -10.97 -22.68
C GLU A 88 3.47 -9.48 -23.05
N ILE A 89 3.32 -8.62 -22.02
CA ILE A 89 3.26 -7.16 -22.21
C ILE A 89 4.49 -6.42 -21.66
N GLY A 90 5.42 -7.12 -21.00
CA GLY A 90 6.63 -6.53 -20.44
C GLY A 90 6.38 -5.57 -19.26
N LEU A 91 5.27 -5.70 -18.56
CA LEU A 91 4.86 -4.83 -17.47
C LEU A 91 4.64 -5.62 -16.17
N ALA A 92 4.86 -4.97 -15.04
CA ALA A 92 4.49 -5.54 -13.75
C ALA A 92 3.14 -5.00 -13.28
N TYR A 93 2.16 -5.90 -13.12
CA TYR A 93 0.88 -5.58 -12.51
C TYR A 93 1.06 -5.33 -11.02
N ASN A 94 0.84 -4.10 -10.59
CA ASN A 94 0.94 -3.68 -9.20
C ASN A 94 -0.44 -3.21 -8.70
N ARG A 95 -1.38 -4.13 -8.71
CA ARG A 95 -2.78 -4.00 -8.28
C ARG A 95 -3.56 -2.84 -8.92
N PHE A 96 -3.18 -1.60 -8.70
CA PHE A 96 -3.91 -0.42 -9.21
C PHE A 96 -3.21 0.27 -10.39
N ARG A 97 -1.94 -0.02 -10.60
CA ARG A 97 -1.15 0.51 -11.72
C ARG A 97 -0.31 -0.59 -12.36
N TYR A 98 0.05 -0.38 -13.61
CA TYR A 98 1.09 -1.16 -14.25
C TYR A 98 2.41 -0.39 -14.17
N TYR A 99 3.43 -1.09 -13.74
CA TYR A 99 4.80 -0.59 -13.64
C TYR A 99 5.61 -1.11 -14.83
N SER A 100 6.40 -0.24 -15.44
CA SER A 100 7.34 -0.60 -16.51
C SER A 100 8.76 -0.68 -15.93
N PRO A 101 9.36 -1.88 -15.85
CA PRO A 101 10.76 -2.02 -15.46
C PRO A 101 11.70 -1.29 -16.43
N GLU A 102 11.38 -1.25 -17.73
CA GLU A 102 12.16 -0.56 -18.76
C GLU A 102 12.33 0.94 -18.45
N SER A 103 11.27 1.61 -18.00
CA SER A 103 11.31 3.05 -17.70
C SER A 103 11.54 3.36 -16.22
N GLY A 104 11.41 2.36 -15.34
CA GLY A 104 11.48 2.55 -13.89
C GLY A 104 10.28 3.32 -13.31
N THR A 105 9.14 3.34 -14.03
CA THR A 105 7.98 4.17 -13.68
C THR A 105 6.66 3.42 -13.91
N TYR A 106 5.59 3.92 -13.29
CA TYR A 106 4.25 3.52 -13.68
C TYR A 106 3.88 4.06 -15.06
N ILE A 107 3.09 3.31 -15.83
CA ILE A 107 2.60 3.75 -17.16
C ILE A 107 1.38 4.68 -17.07
N SER A 108 0.79 4.82 -15.88
CA SER A 108 -0.32 5.74 -15.61
C SER A 108 0.00 6.66 -14.45
N GLN A 109 -0.58 7.84 -14.48
CA GLN A 109 -0.43 8.80 -13.39
C GLN A 109 -0.97 8.23 -12.08
N ASP A 110 -0.32 8.60 -10.98
CA ASP A 110 -0.90 8.35 -9.66
C ASP A 110 -2.27 9.02 -9.58
N PRO A 111 -3.33 8.25 -9.26
CA PRO A 111 -4.67 8.83 -9.14
C PRO A 111 -4.82 9.78 -7.99
N ILE A 112 -3.99 9.64 -6.95
CA ILE A 112 -4.01 10.54 -5.81
C ILE A 112 -3.12 11.76 -6.03
N ARG A 113 -2.32 11.76 -7.11
CA ARG A 113 -1.48 12.89 -7.54
C ARG A 113 -0.65 13.47 -6.37
N LEU A 114 -0.65 14.80 -6.22
CA LEU A 114 0.08 15.48 -5.13
C LEU A 114 -0.38 15.10 -3.71
N ALA A 115 -1.51 14.43 -3.55
CA ALA A 115 -1.95 13.95 -2.24
C ALA A 115 -1.04 12.83 -1.70
N GLY A 116 -0.42 12.05 -2.59
CA GLY A 116 0.62 11.08 -2.27
C GLY A 116 1.97 11.69 -1.86
N ASN A 117 2.09 13.01 -1.97
CA ASN A 117 3.31 13.75 -1.63
C ASN A 117 4.51 13.44 -2.55
N ASN A 118 4.30 12.72 -3.65
CA ASN A 118 5.28 12.52 -4.70
C ASN A 118 4.99 13.52 -5.84
N PRO A 119 5.91 14.43 -6.19
CA PRO A 119 5.73 15.34 -7.31
C PRO A 119 5.79 14.63 -8.67
N ASN A 120 6.40 13.45 -8.73
CA ASN A 120 6.41 12.60 -9.89
C ASN A 120 5.20 11.65 -9.85
N PHE A 121 4.15 11.96 -10.59
CA PHE A 121 2.92 11.14 -10.64
C PHE A 121 3.09 9.75 -11.25
N TYR A 122 4.22 9.49 -11.88
CA TYR A 122 4.59 8.21 -12.47
C TYR A 122 5.64 7.46 -11.63
N GLY A 123 6.18 8.09 -10.59
CA GLY A 123 7.22 7.50 -9.73
C GLY A 123 6.72 6.28 -8.97
N TYR A 124 7.57 5.27 -8.81
CA TYR A 124 7.31 4.10 -7.97
C TYR A 124 7.43 4.45 -6.48
N THR A 125 8.63 4.81 -6.04
CA THR A 125 8.94 5.28 -4.68
C THR A 125 9.99 6.39 -4.76
N PHE A 126 10.26 7.05 -3.64
CA PHE A 126 11.39 8.02 -3.58
C PHE A 126 12.74 7.32 -3.53
N ASP A 127 12.81 6.16 -2.89
CA ASP A 127 14.03 5.38 -2.72
C ASP A 127 13.68 3.88 -2.74
N CYS A 128 13.83 3.26 -3.90
CA CYS A 128 13.53 1.84 -4.10
C CYS A 128 14.42 0.89 -3.29
N ASN A 129 15.53 1.37 -2.72
CA ASN A 129 16.35 0.55 -1.82
C ASN A 129 15.79 0.48 -0.39
N THR A 130 14.79 1.28 -0.08
CA THR A 130 14.29 1.41 1.29
C THR A 130 12.78 1.46 1.40
N GLU A 131 12.09 1.59 0.28
CA GLU A 131 10.63 1.74 0.21
C GLU A 131 10.03 0.81 -0.83
N VAL A 132 8.83 0.35 -0.59
CA VAL A 132 8.01 -0.43 -1.52
C VAL A 132 6.63 0.20 -1.65
N ASP A 133 6.10 0.19 -2.87
CA ASP A 133 4.71 0.55 -3.16
C ASP A 133 3.91 -0.72 -3.45
N VAL A 134 3.43 -1.36 -2.40
CA VAL A 134 2.78 -2.68 -2.44
C VAL A 134 1.48 -2.68 -3.24
N LEU A 135 0.85 -1.52 -3.36
CA LEU A 135 -0.48 -1.41 -3.99
C LEU A 135 -0.46 -0.61 -5.30
N GLY A 136 0.67 -0.07 -5.69
CA GLY A 136 0.70 0.88 -6.80
C GLY A 136 -0.01 2.19 -6.46
N LEU A 137 -0.01 2.59 -5.18
CA LEU A 137 -0.66 3.78 -4.65
C LEU A 137 0.15 4.30 -3.46
N ASP A 138 0.22 5.61 -3.32
CA ASP A 138 0.78 6.20 -2.11
C ASP A 138 -0.13 5.96 -0.89
N ILE A 139 0.49 5.73 0.26
CA ILE A 139 -0.24 5.45 1.51
C ILE A 139 -1.00 6.68 1.98
N HIS A 140 -2.31 6.53 2.21
CA HIS A 140 -3.15 7.59 2.72
C HIS A 140 -2.84 7.93 4.18
N HIS A 141 -2.66 9.22 4.45
CA HIS A 141 -2.56 9.72 5.82
C HIS A 141 -3.94 10.08 6.38
N ILE A 142 -4.39 9.38 7.41
CA ILE A 142 -5.68 9.62 8.10
C ILE A 142 -5.77 11.08 8.58
N ILE A 143 -4.72 11.61 9.21
CA ILE A 143 -4.54 13.05 9.37
C ILE A 143 -3.65 13.52 8.23
N PRO A 144 -4.18 14.26 7.23
CA PRO A 144 -3.45 14.66 6.05
C PRO A 144 -2.16 15.42 6.37
N ASN A 145 -1.12 15.21 5.56
CA ASN A 145 0.19 15.82 5.78
C ASN A 145 0.16 17.34 5.83
N GLU A 146 -0.67 18.00 5.01
CA GLU A 146 -0.84 19.45 5.04
C GLU A 146 -1.41 19.91 6.38
N ILE A 147 -2.42 19.20 6.91
CA ILE A 147 -3.03 19.50 8.21
C ILE A 147 -2.03 19.23 9.35
N TYR A 148 -1.26 18.13 9.26
CA TYR A 148 -0.18 17.87 10.21
C TYR A 148 0.85 19.02 10.25
N LYS A 149 1.20 19.59 9.09
CA LYS A 149 2.13 20.72 9.01
C LYS A 149 1.59 21.96 9.75
N GLU A 150 0.27 22.25 9.64
CA GLU A 150 -0.38 23.36 10.35
C GLU A 150 -0.30 23.22 11.88
N PHE A 151 -0.37 21.97 12.40
CA PHE A 151 -0.32 21.67 13.84
C PHE A 151 1.03 21.11 14.30
N ARG A 152 2.09 21.31 13.52
CA ARG A 152 3.41 20.71 13.76
C ARG A 152 3.96 20.96 15.18
N SER A 153 3.76 22.18 15.72
CA SER A 153 4.22 22.53 17.07
C SER A 153 3.46 21.75 18.16
N ASP A 154 2.16 21.55 17.96
CA ASP A 154 1.32 20.82 18.91
C ASP A 154 1.64 19.32 18.87
N PHE A 155 1.78 18.72 17.67
CA PHE A 155 2.25 17.34 17.51
C PHE A 155 3.67 17.12 18.06
N LYS A 156 4.56 18.10 17.94
CA LYS A 156 5.91 18.02 18.52
C LYS A 156 5.89 17.90 20.05
N LYS A 157 4.93 18.53 20.73
CA LYS A 157 4.77 18.43 22.18
C LYS A 157 4.37 17.04 22.61
N ILE A 158 3.40 16.42 21.94
CA ILE A 158 2.91 15.08 22.29
C ILE A 158 3.83 13.95 21.80
N ARG A 159 4.85 14.25 21.00
CA ARG A 159 5.92 13.26 20.67
C ARG A 159 6.65 12.76 21.91
N LYS A 160 6.75 13.57 22.96
CA LYS A 160 7.35 13.16 24.24
C LYS A 160 6.53 12.08 24.92
N ASP A 161 5.22 12.00 24.62
CA ASP A 161 4.31 11.00 25.14
C ASP A 161 4.21 9.76 24.23
N GLY A 162 5.12 9.64 23.24
CA GLY A 162 5.23 8.48 22.34
C GLY A 162 4.40 8.55 21.06
N TYR A 163 3.69 9.66 20.79
CA TYR A 163 3.00 9.81 19.50
C TYR A 163 3.96 10.24 18.39
N ILE A 164 4.04 9.43 17.35
CA ILE A 164 4.83 9.71 16.15
C ILE A 164 3.91 9.57 14.95
N GLN A 165 3.70 10.68 14.22
CA GLN A 165 3.08 10.55 12.91
C GLN A 165 4.07 9.89 11.96
N ASN A 166 3.64 8.79 11.40
CA ASN A 166 4.42 8.08 10.41
C ASN A 166 4.34 8.78 9.06
N ARG A 167 5.49 9.15 8.51
CA ARG A 167 5.64 9.67 7.14
C ARG A 167 6.22 8.63 6.19
N SER A 168 6.75 7.53 6.74
CA SER A 168 7.31 6.45 5.94
C SER A 168 6.83 5.11 6.48
N THR A 169 6.81 4.11 5.63
CA THR A 169 6.50 2.72 5.96
C THR A 169 7.42 2.14 7.04
N LYS A 170 8.60 2.75 7.27
CA LYS A 170 9.59 2.34 8.27
C LYS A 170 9.27 2.77 9.69
N ALA A 171 8.39 3.75 9.91
CA ALA A 171 8.09 4.20 11.26
C ALA A 171 7.30 3.12 12.02
N LYS A 172 7.65 2.94 13.31
CA LYS A 172 7.01 1.95 14.19
C LYS A 172 5.52 2.22 14.44
N ASP A 173 5.11 3.48 14.40
CA ASP A 173 3.71 3.90 14.59
C ASP A 173 3.03 4.13 13.23
N LYS A 174 2.25 3.15 12.80
CA LYS A 174 1.44 3.21 11.57
C LYS A 174 0.00 3.67 11.84
N THR A 175 -0.31 4.21 13.01
CA THR A 175 -1.69 4.56 13.38
C THR A 175 -2.30 5.64 12.50
N ASN A 176 -1.49 6.46 11.84
CA ASN A 176 -1.95 7.50 10.91
C ASN A 176 -2.00 7.08 9.44
N LEU A 177 -1.72 5.82 9.15
CA LEU A 177 -1.67 5.31 7.78
C LEU A 177 -2.85 4.38 7.51
N ARG A 178 -3.31 4.38 6.27
CA ARG A 178 -4.31 3.46 5.75
C ARG A 178 -4.13 3.30 4.25
N ASP A 179 -4.21 2.07 3.79
CA ASP A 179 -4.32 1.74 2.39
C ASP A 179 -5.77 1.98 1.94
N LEU A 180 -5.96 2.67 0.83
CA LEU A 180 -7.29 2.97 0.29
C LEU A 180 -7.33 2.72 -1.22
N ASP A 181 -8.41 2.06 -1.66
CA ASP A 181 -8.69 1.76 -3.05
C ASP A 181 -9.18 2.99 -3.83
N ARG A 182 -9.02 2.96 -5.17
CA ARG A 182 -9.66 3.92 -6.08
C ARG A 182 -11.13 3.58 -6.33
N PRO A 183 -11.95 4.54 -6.67
CA PRO A 183 -11.75 5.97 -6.94
C PRO A 183 -11.80 6.86 -5.69
N PHE A 184 -11.63 6.25 -4.53
CA PHE A 184 -11.84 6.87 -3.22
C PHE A 184 -10.84 7.99 -2.92
N HIS A 185 -9.63 7.87 -3.50
CA HIS A 185 -8.59 8.89 -3.42
C HIS A 185 -8.76 9.96 -4.48
N GLY A 186 -8.73 11.18 -4.04
CA GLY A 186 -8.70 12.38 -4.85
C GLY A 186 -8.34 13.57 -3.97
N ASN A 187 -8.34 14.78 -4.53
CA ASN A 187 -8.29 15.99 -3.72
C ASN A 187 -9.55 16.03 -2.83
N HIS A 188 -9.38 15.99 -1.51
CA HIS A 188 -10.47 15.93 -0.53
C HIS A 188 -10.48 17.14 0.43
N PRO A 189 -10.69 18.35 -0.08
CA PRO A 189 -10.63 19.57 0.73
C PRO A 189 -11.68 19.59 1.85
N GLN A 190 -12.84 18.98 1.66
CA GLN A 190 -13.89 18.92 2.68
C GLN A 190 -13.49 18.00 3.85
N TYR A 191 -12.82 16.89 3.57
CA TYR A 191 -12.22 16.03 4.60
C TYR A 191 -11.12 16.77 5.35
N ASN A 192 -10.21 17.44 4.64
CA ASN A 192 -9.13 18.21 5.23
C ASN A 192 -9.67 19.31 6.15
N ASP A 193 -10.73 20.01 5.75
CA ASP A 193 -11.41 21.01 6.58
C ASP A 193 -12.05 20.40 7.82
N TYR A 194 -12.65 19.22 7.69
CA TYR A 194 -13.19 18.52 8.85
C TYR A 194 -12.08 18.17 9.84
N VAL A 195 -10.99 17.55 9.39
CA VAL A 195 -9.84 17.20 10.24
C VAL A 195 -9.27 18.44 10.92
N ARG A 196 -9.07 19.53 10.16
CA ARG A 196 -8.60 20.83 10.68
C ARG A 196 -9.51 21.38 11.77
N LYS A 197 -10.83 21.35 11.59
CA LYS A 197 -11.81 21.79 12.59
C LYS A 197 -11.74 20.95 13.86
N ARG A 198 -11.59 19.62 13.74
CA ARG A 198 -11.46 18.70 14.88
C ARG A 198 -10.20 19.00 15.68
N LEU A 199 -9.04 19.16 15.05
CA LEU A 199 -7.79 19.49 15.72
C LEU A 199 -7.82 20.87 16.39
N LYS A 200 -8.40 21.90 15.73
CA LYS A 200 -8.62 23.22 16.34
C LYS A 200 -9.48 23.11 17.63
N LYS A 201 -10.53 22.29 17.59
CA LYS A 201 -11.40 22.06 18.76
C LYS A 201 -10.64 21.40 19.91
N LEU A 202 -9.81 20.39 19.64
CA LEU A 202 -8.96 19.74 20.66
C LEU A 202 -7.99 20.76 21.28
N LYS A 203 -7.33 21.56 20.44
CA LYS A 203 -6.40 22.59 20.91
C LYS A 203 -7.10 23.65 21.78
N LYS A 204 -8.26 24.16 21.36
CA LYS A 204 -9.04 25.16 22.11
C LYS A 204 -9.49 24.64 23.49
N LYS A 205 -9.77 23.32 23.60
CA LYS A 205 -10.16 22.69 24.85
C LYS A 205 -8.99 22.28 25.75
N GLY A 206 -7.73 22.51 25.37
CA GLY A 206 -6.55 22.03 26.08
C GLY A 206 -6.34 20.52 26.01
N ASN A 207 -7.10 19.81 25.18
CA ASN A 207 -7.10 18.34 25.08
C ASN A 207 -6.26 17.82 23.90
N PHE A 208 -5.24 18.57 23.46
CA PHE A 208 -4.35 18.11 22.40
C PHE A 208 -3.29 17.15 22.97
N ASN A 209 -3.66 15.88 23.15
CA ASN A 209 -2.83 14.82 23.71
C ASN A 209 -2.96 13.54 22.88
N ILE A 210 -2.07 12.56 23.13
CA ILE A 210 -1.99 11.31 22.35
C ILE A 210 -3.30 10.53 22.36
N THR A 211 -3.99 10.45 23.50
CA THR A 211 -5.24 9.71 23.64
C THR A 211 -6.35 10.29 22.75
N GLU A 212 -6.52 11.59 22.80
CA GLU A 212 -7.54 12.28 22.00
C GLU A 212 -7.20 12.29 20.50
N ILE A 213 -5.91 12.32 20.15
CA ILE A 213 -5.49 12.17 18.75
C ILE A 213 -5.78 10.75 18.24
N LYS A 214 -5.51 9.70 19.03
CA LYS A 214 -5.88 8.32 18.66
C LYS A 214 -7.38 8.15 18.48
N LYS A 215 -8.20 8.68 19.39
CA LYS A 215 -9.67 8.70 19.22
C LYS A 215 -10.10 9.41 17.94
N LEU A 216 -9.46 10.53 17.62
CA LEU A 216 -9.75 11.23 16.36
C LEU A 216 -9.36 10.37 15.15
N GLN A 217 -8.22 9.69 15.17
CA GLN A 217 -7.82 8.79 14.08
C GLN A 217 -8.82 7.63 13.90
N ASP A 218 -9.34 7.06 15.01
CA ASP A 218 -10.35 6.00 14.95
C ASP A 218 -11.70 6.52 14.41
N GLU A 219 -12.10 7.74 14.79
CA GLU A 219 -13.26 8.42 14.22
C GLU A 219 -13.09 8.63 12.70
N LEU A 220 -11.92 9.09 12.27
CA LEU A 220 -11.62 9.32 10.86
C LEU A 220 -11.58 8.02 10.07
N ARG A 221 -11.01 6.93 10.62
CA ARG A 221 -11.07 5.60 10.00
C ARG A 221 -12.50 5.17 9.74
N LYS A 222 -13.37 5.31 10.76
CA LYS A 222 -14.77 4.96 10.61
C LYS A 222 -15.48 5.77 9.51
N HIS A 223 -15.19 7.07 9.40
CA HIS A 223 -15.75 7.88 8.32
C HIS A 223 -15.22 7.47 6.95
N ILE A 224 -13.96 7.07 6.86
CA ILE A 224 -13.37 6.53 5.64
C ILE A 224 -14.07 5.21 5.26
N ASP A 225 -14.28 4.29 6.23
CA ASP A 225 -15.02 3.05 6.00
C ASP A 225 -16.47 3.29 5.55
N ASP A 226 -17.16 4.23 6.22
CA ASP A 226 -18.53 4.58 5.87
C ASP A 226 -18.64 5.18 4.46
N ALA A 227 -17.64 5.95 4.03
CA ALA A 227 -17.59 6.50 2.68
C ALA A 227 -17.32 5.40 1.64
N LEU A 228 -16.35 4.50 1.90
CA LEU A 228 -16.09 3.33 1.06
C LEU A 228 -17.32 2.46 0.87
N ASN A 229 -18.05 2.16 1.97
CA ASN A 229 -19.25 1.34 1.93
C ASN A 229 -20.46 2.03 1.28
N SER A 230 -20.38 3.32 0.98
CA SER A 230 -21.45 4.09 0.33
C SER A 230 -21.16 4.37 -1.15
N ASP A 231 -20.13 3.77 -1.74
CA ASP A 231 -19.65 3.99 -3.11
C ASP A 231 -19.38 5.47 -3.44
N MET A 232 -19.09 6.28 -2.41
CA MET A 232 -18.78 7.71 -2.55
C MET A 232 -17.31 7.95 -2.37
N ASN A 233 -16.71 8.87 -3.15
CA ASN A 233 -15.39 9.36 -2.81
C ASN A 233 -15.41 10.16 -1.49
N LEU A 234 -14.25 10.23 -0.81
CA LEU A 234 -14.16 10.82 0.52
C LEU A 234 -14.59 12.29 0.56
N ASN A 235 -14.27 13.07 -0.49
CA ASN A 235 -14.64 14.48 -0.54
C ASN A 235 -16.15 14.69 -0.62
N ASP A 236 -16.83 13.92 -1.48
CA ASP A 236 -18.29 14.03 -1.66
C ASP A 236 -19.04 13.54 -0.42
N TYR A 237 -18.57 12.48 0.25
CA TYR A 237 -19.11 12.02 1.53
C TYR A 237 -19.13 13.13 2.58
N PHE A 238 -18.04 13.91 2.70
CA PHE A 238 -17.97 15.04 3.63
C PHE A 238 -18.74 16.26 3.12
N LYS A 239 -18.74 16.55 1.81
CA LYS A 239 -19.48 17.63 1.17
C LYS A 239 -21.00 17.48 1.38
N GLU A 240 -21.53 16.27 1.21
CA GLU A 240 -22.93 15.97 1.42
C GLU A 240 -23.34 15.85 2.90
N GLY A 241 -22.39 15.97 3.81
CA GLY A 241 -22.66 15.91 5.25
C GLY A 241 -23.09 14.54 5.77
N LYS A 242 -22.80 13.46 5.02
CA LYS A 242 -23.11 12.07 5.42
C LYS A 242 -22.50 11.69 6.76
N HIS A 243 -21.29 12.21 7.08
CA HIS A 243 -20.61 12.07 8.35
C HIS A 243 -21.40 12.57 9.58
N LYS A 244 -22.44 13.41 9.38
CA LYS A 244 -23.27 13.98 10.45
C LYS A 244 -24.49 13.10 10.82
N LYS A 245 -24.88 12.15 9.97
CA LYS A 245 -26.16 11.41 10.10
C LYS A 245 -26.13 10.25 11.10
N LYS A 246 -24.97 9.78 11.56
CA LYS A 246 -24.83 8.60 12.46
C LYS A 246 -24.79 8.91 13.96
N ASN A 247 -24.95 10.15 14.40
CA ASN A 247 -24.98 10.51 15.83
C ASN A 247 -26.40 10.68 16.43
N LYS A 248 -27.40 10.06 15.80
CA LYS A 248 -28.76 10.01 16.35
C LYS A 248 -29.19 8.54 16.53
N HIS A 249 -28.59 7.87 17.48
CA HIS A 249 -29.16 6.71 18.18
C HIS A 249 -28.42 6.52 19.48
#